data_3a6a49f7ca5e47166f79ed2d48e50762
#
_entry.id   3a6a49f7ca5e47166f79ed2d48e50762
#
_cell.length_a   1.000
_cell.length_b   1.000
_cell.length_c   1.000
_cell.angle_alpha   90.00
_cell.angle_beta   90.00
_cell.angle_gamma   90.00
#
_symmetry.space_group_name_H-M   'P 1'
#
loop_
_entity.id
_entity.type
_entity.pdbx_description
1 polymer ?
#
loop_
_entity_poly.entity_id
_entity_poly.type
_entity_poly.pdbx_seq_one_letter_code
_entity_poly.pdbx_strand_id
1 'polypeptide(L)' 'MPGLVSNVVVEVGQKVKKDASLVVLEAMKMEHILRAPYDCIIKQVFIASGDQVEADTMLMLLEH' A
#
# COMPACT_ATOMS: atom_id res chain seq x y z
N MET A 1 11.38 1.98 9.85
CA MET A 1 10.81 0.95 10.75
C MET A 1 10.34 -0.21 9.88
N PRO A 2 10.82 -1.41 10.12
CA PRO A 2 10.39 -2.55 9.33
C PRO A 2 8.93 -2.90 9.60
N GLY A 3 8.24 -3.31 8.57
CA GLY A 3 6.87 -3.75 8.65
C GLY A 3 6.63 -4.96 7.79
N LEU A 4 5.52 -5.64 8.03
CA LEU A 4 5.10 -6.79 7.24
C LEU A 4 3.83 -6.41 6.49
N VAL A 5 3.82 -6.68 5.19
CA VAL A 5 2.62 -6.46 4.38
C VAL A 5 1.61 -7.53 4.74
N SER A 6 0.55 -7.13 5.42
CA SER A 6 -0.51 -8.05 5.83
C SER A 6 -1.44 -8.35 4.66
N ASN A 7 -1.79 -7.32 3.90
CA ASN A 7 -2.70 -7.48 2.76
C ASN A 7 -2.51 -6.33 1.78
N VAL A 8 -2.63 -6.65 0.51
CA VAL A 8 -2.65 -5.65 -0.57
C VAL A 8 -4.07 -5.65 -1.13
N VAL A 9 -4.78 -4.56 -0.96
CA VAL A 9 -6.21 -4.50 -1.30
C VAL A 9 -6.50 -3.89 -2.65
N VAL A 10 -5.45 -3.55 -3.42
CA VAL A 10 -5.60 -2.94 -4.75
C VAL A 10 -4.82 -3.74 -5.78
N GLU A 11 -5.13 -3.51 -7.05
CA GLU A 11 -4.47 -4.14 -8.19
C GLU A 11 -3.99 -3.09 -9.17
N VAL A 12 -3.01 -3.46 -9.98
CA VAL A 12 -2.50 -2.59 -11.05
C VAL A 12 -3.64 -2.24 -12.01
N GLY A 13 -3.77 -0.96 -12.31
CA GLY A 13 -4.81 -0.47 -13.20
C GLY A 13 -6.10 -0.09 -12.48
N GLN A 14 -6.19 -0.35 -11.19
CA GLN A 14 -7.39 -0.03 -10.42
C GLN A 14 -7.47 1.46 -10.15
N LYS A 15 -8.67 2.02 -10.30
CA LYS A 15 -8.92 3.40 -9.90
C LYS A 15 -9.30 3.43 -8.43
N VAL A 16 -8.67 4.31 -7.68
CA VAL A 16 -8.96 4.49 -6.25
C VAL A 16 -9.28 5.95 -5.98
N LYS A 17 -10.10 6.17 -4.97
CA LYS A 17 -10.46 7.51 -4.54
C LYS A 17 -9.62 7.90 -3.33
N LYS A 18 -9.58 9.20 -3.06
CA LYS A 18 -8.93 9.71 -1.87
C LYS A 18 -9.40 8.95 -0.63
N ASP A 19 -8.47 8.62 0.23
CA ASP A 19 -8.69 7.87 1.48
C ASP A 19 -9.04 6.39 1.29
N ALA A 20 -9.02 5.89 0.05
CA ALA A 20 -9.20 4.46 -0.18
C ALA A 20 -8.04 3.66 0.41
N SER A 21 -8.35 2.53 1.02
CA SER A 21 -7.31 1.66 1.58
C SER A 21 -6.50 1.04 0.45
N LEU A 22 -5.18 1.13 0.53
CA LEU A 22 -4.28 0.58 -0.49
C LEU A 22 -3.60 -0.68 0.01
N VAL A 23 -3.00 -0.62 1.19
CA VAL A 23 -2.21 -1.71 1.75
C VAL A 23 -2.42 -1.72 3.25
N VAL A 24 -2.50 -2.91 3.82
CA VAL A 24 -2.50 -3.08 5.28
C VAL A 24 -1.13 -3.59 5.68
N LEU A 25 -0.46 -2.86 6.54
CA LEU A 25 0.85 -3.21 7.07
C LEU A 25 0.72 -3.55 8.55
N GLU A 26 1.54 -4.49 9.01
CA GLU A 26 1.64 -4.81 10.42
C GLU A 26 3.05 -4.51 10.90
N ALA A 27 3.16 -3.70 11.94
CA ALA A 27 4.43 -3.35 12.53
C ALA A 27 4.22 -3.12 14.02
N MET A 28 5.12 -3.67 14.84
CA MET A 28 5.11 -3.47 16.30
C MET A 28 3.76 -3.80 16.93
N LYS A 29 3.15 -4.90 16.48
CA LYS A 29 1.85 -5.40 16.97
C LYS A 29 0.68 -4.46 16.68
N MET A 30 0.85 -3.54 15.73
CA MET A 30 -0.20 -2.64 15.29
C MET A 30 -0.38 -2.77 13.79
N GLU A 31 -1.61 -2.60 13.34
CA GLU A 31 -1.89 -2.55 11.93
C GLU A 31 -1.94 -1.10 11.46
N HIS A 32 -1.34 -0.86 10.31
CA HIS A 32 -1.33 0.45 9.68
C HIS A 32 -1.95 0.31 8.30
N ILE A 33 -2.91 1.16 8.00
CA ILE A 33 -3.55 1.14 6.70
C ILE A 33 -3.03 2.34 5.91
N LEU A 34 -2.42 2.07 4.76
CA LEU A 34 -2.01 3.11 3.84
C LEU A 34 -3.20 3.49 2.98
N ARG A 35 -3.48 4.76 2.91
CA ARG A 35 -4.62 5.28 2.16
C ARG A 35 -4.15 6.15 1.02
N ALA A 36 -4.96 6.24 -0.03
CA ALA A 36 -4.65 7.07 -1.17
C ALA A 36 -4.71 8.55 -0.74
N PRO A 37 -3.67 9.34 -1.07
CA PRO A 37 -3.66 10.77 -0.73
C PRO A 37 -4.59 11.60 -1.60
N TYR A 38 -5.01 11.07 -2.74
CA TYR A 38 -5.88 11.73 -3.70
C TYR A 38 -6.48 10.67 -4.62
N ASP A 39 -7.46 11.07 -5.44
CA ASP A 39 -8.00 10.16 -6.45
C ASP A 39 -6.91 9.83 -7.45
N CYS A 40 -6.66 8.55 -7.66
CA CYS A 40 -5.56 8.13 -8.51
C CYS A 40 -5.80 6.73 -9.10
N ILE A 41 -4.88 6.35 -10.00
CA ILE A 41 -4.89 5.02 -10.60
C ILE A 41 -3.62 4.30 -10.12
N ILE A 42 -3.75 3.04 -9.76
CA ILE A 42 -2.61 2.22 -9.36
C ILE A 42 -1.81 1.87 -10.61
N LYS A 43 -0.66 2.48 -10.77
CA LYS A 43 0.18 2.28 -11.95
C LYS A 43 1.01 1.02 -11.82
N GLN A 44 1.58 0.79 -10.65
CA GLN A 44 2.45 -0.35 -10.40
C GLN A 44 2.43 -0.70 -8.93
N VAL A 45 2.49 -2.00 -8.61
CA VAL A 45 2.56 -2.48 -7.23
C VAL A 45 3.85 -3.27 -7.09
N PHE A 46 4.70 -2.89 -6.15
CA PHE A 46 6.02 -3.51 -5.94
C PHE A 46 6.05 -4.52 -4.82
N ILE A 47 4.93 -4.73 -4.14
CA ILE A 47 4.86 -5.58 -2.96
C ILE A 47 3.73 -6.59 -3.09
N ALA A 48 3.78 -7.61 -2.25
CA ALA A 48 2.73 -8.62 -2.17
C ALA A 48 2.49 -8.97 -0.70
N SER A 49 1.37 -9.62 -0.40
CA SER A 49 1.07 -10.09 0.94
C SER A 49 2.20 -10.99 1.44
N GLY A 50 2.66 -10.74 2.66
CA GLY A 50 3.74 -11.49 3.25
C GLY A 50 5.12 -10.87 3.06
N ASP A 51 5.24 -9.83 2.23
CA ASP A 51 6.52 -9.15 2.03
C ASP A 51 6.88 -8.33 3.26
N GLN A 52 8.18 -8.25 3.54
CA GLN A 52 8.70 -7.33 4.54
C GLN A 52 9.11 -6.04 3.87
N VAL A 53 8.77 -4.93 4.49
CA VAL A 53 9.09 -3.59 3.96
C VAL A 53 9.69 -2.74 5.06
N GLU A 54 10.44 -1.72 4.64
CA GLU A 54 10.98 -0.73 5.56
C GLU A 54 10.32 0.63 5.28
N ALA A 55 10.55 1.58 6.16
CA ALA A 55 9.87 2.88 6.11
C ALA A 55 10.05 3.60 4.76
N ASP A 56 11.21 3.44 4.13
CA ASP A 56 11.54 4.13 2.88
C ASP A 56 11.27 3.29 1.64
N THR A 57 10.71 2.09 1.80
CA THR A 57 10.44 1.21 0.66
C THR A 57 9.29 1.76 -0.16
N MET A 58 9.50 1.85 -1.47
CA MET A 58 8.42 2.21 -2.39
C MET A 58 7.47 1.02 -2.51
N LEU A 59 6.23 1.21 -2.11
CA LEU A 59 5.24 0.14 -2.10
C LEU A 59 4.50 0.03 -3.42
N MET A 60 4.17 1.16 -4.01
CA MET A 60 3.46 1.19 -5.28
C MET A 60 3.62 2.55 -5.94
N LEU A 61 3.34 2.60 -7.23
CA LEU A 61 3.38 3.81 -8.01
C LEU A 61 1.95 4.22 -8.34
N LEU A 62 1.61 5.46 -8.04
CA LEU A 62 0.29 6.01 -8.29
C LEU A 62 0.36 7.02 -9.42
N GLU A 63 -0.69 7.08 -10.21
CA GLU A 63 -0.84 8.07 -11.25
C GLU A 63 -2.16 8.81 -11.02
N HIS A 64 -2.08 10.14 -11.01
CA HIS A 64 -3.24 10.90 -10.68
C HIS A 64 -3.73 11.79 -11.78
#